data_99b21fffa9b3dcda1bbf8aa98b804ddd
#
_entry.id   99b21fffa9b3dcda1bbf8aa98b804ddd
#
_cell.length_a   1.000
_cell.length_b   1.000
_cell.length_c   1.000
_cell.angle_alpha   90.00
_cell.angle_beta   90.00
_cell.angle_gamma   90.00
#
_symmetry.space_group_name_H-M   'P 1'
#
loop_
_entity.id
_entity.type
_entity.pdbx_description
1 polymer ?
#
loop_
_entity_poly.entity_id
_entity_poly.type
_entity_poly.pdbx_seq_one_letter_code
_entity_poly.pdbx_strand_id
1 'polypeptide(L)'
;MGLARPPCNIRMMNAPHLSLKIRRSRFALSLLVFEQIRDRLAKPVAILLGLHVIGTIGYMVIGGAHTTPLDALYMTFITIATIGYGEIVDLSNSPAGRAFTMALAFAGIANMGYVMSVMTAFIIAGDLNTQFRRRRMMIQIEEMEGHFILCGIGRVGTNVAHELIITNRPFVVVEPEQKQIDAYLEKYPGIAYLHGDASEDDMLIAAGIRKAAGVFAVTGDDSRNLVITLTAKQLNPAARVVARCHEINYTEKMKKVGADAIVSPDFTGGMRIASSMIRPQVVSFLDEMLRTDNRLRVEEVHVSATHAGTKIGDLSLRSHDYVVIAVRDGEHWRFNPESQFVLRHGNTLVVVATPEGRQSLAQLLT
;
A
#
# COMPACT_ATOMS: atom_id res chain seq x y z
N MET A 1 -32.56 2.91 10.02
CA MET A 1 -32.31 4.19 9.35
C MET A 1 -30.96 4.06 8.65
N GLY A 2 -31.00 3.92 7.32
CA GLY A 2 -29.85 3.57 6.52
C GLY A 2 -28.92 4.75 6.29
N LEU A 3 -27.65 4.57 6.67
CA LEU A 3 -26.58 5.48 6.32
C LEU A 3 -26.19 5.24 4.85
N ALA A 4 -26.53 6.17 3.99
CA ALA A 4 -26.15 6.22 2.60
C ALA A 4 -24.62 6.31 2.49
N ARG A 5 -24.00 5.36 1.78
CA ARG A 5 -22.58 5.39 1.42
C ARG A 5 -22.34 6.48 0.38
N PRO A 6 -21.38 7.39 0.56
CA PRO A 6 -21.01 8.30 -0.52
C PRO A 6 -20.30 7.51 -1.65
N PRO A 7 -20.58 7.81 -2.91
CA PRO A 7 -19.90 7.18 -4.02
C PRO A 7 -18.45 7.68 -4.11
N CYS A 8 -17.51 6.77 -3.87
CA CYS A 8 -16.08 7.02 -4.07
C CYS A 8 -15.77 7.02 -5.57
N ASN A 9 -16.00 8.14 -6.24
CA ASN A 9 -15.58 8.37 -7.62
C ASN A 9 -14.14 8.90 -7.61
N ILE A 10 -13.18 8.00 -7.51
CA ILE A 10 -11.78 8.33 -7.83
C ILE A 10 -11.70 8.55 -9.33
N ARG A 11 -11.77 9.80 -9.75
CA ARG A 11 -11.53 10.24 -11.11
C ARG A 11 -10.07 9.92 -11.46
N MET A 12 -9.84 8.81 -12.17
CA MET A 12 -8.55 8.52 -12.77
C MET A 12 -8.20 9.66 -13.71
N MET A 13 -7.16 10.41 -13.38
CA MET A 13 -6.56 11.36 -14.32
C MET A 13 -6.02 10.57 -15.51
N ASN A 14 -6.70 10.70 -16.64
CA ASN A 14 -6.25 10.20 -17.95
C ASN A 14 -5.03 11.01 -18.40
N ALA A 15 -3.83 10.53 -18.13
CA ALA A 15 -2.61 11.06 -18.72
C ALA A 15 -2.25 10.23 -19.96
N PRO A 16 -2.17 10.81 -21.16
CA PRO A 16 -1.91 10.07 -22.40
C PRO A 16 -0.52 9.40 -22.47
N HIS A 17 0.43 9.82 -21.64
CA HIS A 17 1.75 9.18 -21.51
C HIS A 17 1.74 7.84 -20.75
N LEU A 18 0.68 7.55 -20.00
CA LEU A 18 0.51 6.30 -19.27
C LEU A 18 0.34 5.10 -20.21
N SER A 19 -0.26 5.32 -21.40
CA SER A 19 -0.61 4.24 -22.33
C SER A 19 0.59 3.56 -22.98
N LEU A 20 1.68 4.28 -23.24
CA LEU A 20 2.88 3.75 -23.91
C LEU A 20 3.80 2.97 -22.95
N LYS A 21 3.96 3.41 -21.70
CA LYS A 21 4.71 2.68 -20.66
C LYS A 21 3.97 1.42 -20.22
N ILE A 22 2.65 1.48 -20.11
CA ILE A 22 1.79 0.33 -19.81
C ILE A 22 1.89 -0.74 -20.91
N ARG A 23 2.03 -0.35 -22.17
CA ARG A 23 2.15 -1.27 -23.32
C ARG A 23 3.50 -2.00 -23.33
N ARG A 24 4.62 -1.34 -23.01
CA ARG A 24 5.94 -1.96 -22.84
C ARG A 24 6.00 -2.88 -21.61
N SER A 25 5.34 -2.49 -20.53
CA SER A 25 5.23 -3.29 -19.31
C SER A 25 4.38 -4.56 -19.52
N ARG A 26 3.34 -4.52 -20.36
CA ARG A 26 2.53 -5.69 -20.71
C ARG A 26 3.33 -6.77 -21.44
N PHE A 27 4.23 -6.38 -22.33
CA PHE A 27 5.06 -7.33 -23.10
C PHE A 27 6.12 -8.02 -22.22
N ALA A 28 6.80 -7.26 -21.34
CA ALA A 28 7.76 -7.83 -20.40
C ALA A 28 7.09 -8.72 -19.32
N LEU A 29 5.83 -8.45 -19.01
CA LEU A 29 5.04 -9.20 -18.06
C LEU A 29 4.54 -10.54 -18.62
N SER A 30 4.16 -10.57 -19.91
CA SER A 30 3.80 -11.83 -20.59
C SER A 30 4.99 -12.79 -20.66
N LEU A 31 6.22 -12.27 -20.78
CA LEU A 31 7.44 -13.09 -20.78
C LEU A 31 7.70 -13.73 -19.40
N LEU A 32 7.55 -13.00 -18.30
CA LEU A 32 7.80 -13.56 -16.96
C LEU A 32 6.74 -14.60 -16.55
N VAL A 33 5.48 -14.35 -16.89
CA VAL A 33 4.40 -15.35 -16.70
C VAL A 33 4.67 -16.57 -17.55
N PHE A 34 5.12 -16.37 -18.79
CA PHE A 34 5.47 -17.46 -19.69
C PHE A 34 6.66 -18.29 -19.16
N GLU A 35 7.66 -17.64 -18.57
CA GLU A 35 8.79 -18.34 -17.93
C GLU A 35 8.36 -19.20 -16.74
N GLN A 36 7.54 -18.68 -15.85
CA GLN A 36 7.02 -19.44 -14.71
C GLN A 36 6.13 -20.60 -15.12
N ILE A 37 5.26 -20.39 -16.11
CA ILE A 37 4.41 -21.45 -16.67
C ILE A 37 5.31 -22.49 -17.35
N ARG A 38 6.27 -22.05 -18.16
CA ARG A 38 7.22 -22.94 -18.84
C ARG A 38 7.95 -23.84 -17.84
N ASP A 39 8.51 -23.27 -16.78
CA ASP A 39 9.31 -24.02 -15.81
C ASP A 39 8.48 -25.06 -15.03
N ARG A 40 7.22 -24.75 -14.73
CA ARG A 40 6.31 -25.69 -14.05
C ARG A 40 5.72 -26.73 -14.99
N LEU A 41 5.46 -26.39 -16.27
CA LEU A 41 4.91 -27.30 -17.27
C LEU A 41 5.98 -28.05 -18.05
N ALA A 42 7.24 -27.63 -18.02
CA ALA A 42 8.33 -28.29 -18.75
C ALA A 42 8.46 -29.78 -18.40
N LYS A 43 8.37 -30.12 -17.11
CA LYS A 43 8.46 -31.53 -16.66
C LYS A 43 7.30 -32.39 -17.16
N PRO A 44 6.02 -32.05 -16.95
CA PRO A 44 4.91 -32.88 -17.46
C PRO A 44 4.85 -32.93 -18.98
N VAL A 45 5.22 -31.85 -19.69
CA VAL A 45 5.31 -31.86 -21.15
C VAL A 45 6.44 -32.77 -21.64
N ALA A 46 7.62 -32.73 -21.01
CA ALA A 46 8.73 -33.63 -21.33
C ALA A 46 8.36 -35.09 -21.08
N ILE A 47 7.65 -35.39 -19.99
CA ILE A 47 7.13 -36.74 -19.71
C ILE A 47 6.14 -37.17 -20.80
N LEU A 48 5.21 -36.29 -21.20
CA LEU A 48 4.24 -36.57 -22.25
C LEU A 48 4.91 -36.90 -23.58
N LEU A 49 5.92 -36.10 -23.99
CA LEU A 49 6.70 -36.35 -25.20
C LEU A 49 7.48 -37.67 -25.10
N GLY A 50 8.08 -37.93 -23.94
CA GLY A 50 8.74 -39.21 -23.68
C GLY A 50 7.83 -40.42 -23.84
N LEU A 51 6.61 -40.33 -23.28
CA LEU A 51 5.60 -41.36 -23.40
C LEU A 51 5.15 -41.59 -24.86
N HIS A 52 5.05 -40.50 -25.65
CA HIS A 52 4.75 -40.64 -27.09
C HIS A 52 5.86 -41.33 -27.84
N VAL A 53 7.13 -40.99 -27.57
CA VAL A 53 8.29 -41.64 -28.20
C VAL A 53 8.36 -43.13 -27.81
N ILE A 54 8.23 -43.44 -26.51
CA ILE A 54 8.29 -44.80 -25.99
C ILE A 54 7.12 -45.61 -26.56
N GLY A 55 5.89 -45.05 -26.55
CA GLY A 55 4.71 -45.69 -27.08
C GLY A 55 4.82 -46.02 -28.58
N THR A 56 5.25 -45.03 -29.36
CA THR A 56 5.43 -45.21 -30.80
C THR A 56 6.48 -46.31 -31.13
N ILE A 57 7.63 -46.25 -30.48
CA ILE A 57 8.68 -47.27 -30.68
C ILE A 57 8.16 -48.65 -30.23
N GLY A 58 7.51 -48.72 -29.08
CA GLY A 58 6.93 -49.95 -28.54
C GLY A 58 5.92 -50.59 -29.50
N TYR A 59 5.00 -49.81 -30.04
CA TYR A 59 4.04 -50.34 -31.03
C TYR A 59 4.66 -50.71 -32.38
N MET A 60 5.69 -50.02 -32.83
CA MET A 60 6.46 -50.41 -34.02
C MET A 60 7.15 -51.74 -33.81
N VAL A 61 7.72 -51.98 -32.63
CA VAL A 61 8.40 -53.26 -32.31
C VAL A 61 7.40 -54.39 -32.18
N ILE A 62 6.26 -54.17 -31.54
CA ILE A 62 5.23 -55.19 -31.30
C ILE A 62 4.48 -55.54 -32.58
N GLY A 63 4.12 -54.53 -33.37
CA GLY A 63 3.34 -54.73 -34.62
C GLY A 63 4.17 -55.16 -35.82
N GLY A 64 5.49 -55.13 -35.72
CA GLY A 64 6.40 -55.64 -36.73
C GLY A 64 6.31 -54.94 -38.09
N ALA A 65 6.64 -55.67 -39.17
CA ALA A 65 6.78 -55.12 -40.51
C ALA A 65 5.53 -54.51 -41.15
N HIS A 66 4.34 -54.81 -40.60
CA HIS A 66 3.04 -54.32 -41.11
C HIS A 66 2.60 -53.00 -40.46
N THR A 67 3.27 -52.55 -39.43
CA THR A 67 2.89 -51.33 -38.68
C THR A 67 3.70 -50.13 -39.17
N THR A 68 3.01 -49.12 -39.69
CA THR A 68 3.66 -47.91 -40.11
C THR A 68 4.00 -47.01 -38.87
N PRO A 69 5.02 -46.13 -38.94
CA PRO A 69 5.29 -45.22 -37.85
C PRO A 69 4.10 -44.31 -37.50
N LEU A 70 3.25 -43.98 -38.47
CA LEU A 70 2.06 -43.19 -38.30
C LEU A 70 0.98 -43.95 -37.51
N ASP A 71 0.76 -45.24 -37.82
CA ASP A 71 -0.20 -46.08 -37.10
C ASP A 71 0.24 -46.26 -35.64
N ALA A 72 1.52 -46.50 -35.41
CA ALA A 72 2.10 -46.59 -34.05
C ALA A 72 1.95 -45.31 -33.26
N LEU A 73 2.23 -44.13 -33.89
CA LEU A 73 2.03 -42.83 -33.26
C LEU A 73 0.57 -42.56 -32.96
N TYR A 74 -0.34 -42.87 -33.91
CA TYR A 74 -1.77 -42.69 -33.74
C TYR A 74 -2.33 -43.59 -32.62
N MET A 75 -1.93 -44.85 -32.56
CA MET A 75 -2.29 -45.78 -31.50
C MET A 75 -1.80 -45.28 -30.13
N THR A 76 -0.56 -44.74 -30.06
CA THR A 76 -0.01 -44.14 -28.87
C THR A 76 -0.86 -42.96 -28.43
N PHE A 77 -1.19 -42.05 -29.36
CA PHE A 77 -1.96 -40.84 -29.08
C PHE A 77 -3.35 -41.18 -28.53
N ILE A 78 -4.10 -42.05 -29.18
CA ILE A 78 -5.49 -42.44 -28.74
C ILE A 78 -5.46 -43.16 -27.40
N THR A 79 -4.37 -43.87 -27.07
CA THR A 79 -4.18 -44.58 -25.80
C THR A 79 -3.90 -43.60 -24.68
N ILE A 80 -2.91 -42.70 -24.85
CA ILE A 80 -2.54 -41.70 -23.86
C ILE A 80 -3.65 -40.68 -23.63
N ALA A 81 -4.35 -40.27 -24.71
CA ALA A 81 -5.48 -39.35 -24.65
C ALA A 81 -6.78 -40.00 -24.13
N THR A 82 -6.75 -41.31 -23.82
CA THR A 82 -7.90 -42.07 -23.33
C THR A 82 -9.09 -42.09 -24.30
N ILE A 83 -8.86 -41.92 -25.60
CA ILE A 83 -9.93 -41.93 -26.64
C ILE A 83 -10.38 -43.33 -26.94
N GLY A 84 -9.44 -44.27 -27.21
CA GLY A 84 -9.68 -45.71 -27.31
C GLY A 84 -10.64 -46.16 -28.40
N TYR A 85 -10.54 -45.61 -29.62
CA TYR A 85 -11.44 -46.02 -30.74
C TYR A 85 -11.30 -47.49 -31.15
N GLY A 86 -10.14 -48.12 -30.89
CA GLY A 86 -9.88 -49.50 -31.20
C GLY A 86 -8.39 -49.80 -31.39
N GLU A 87 -8.03 -51.05 -31.59
CA GLU A 87 -6.68 -51.49 -31.84
C GLU A 87 -6.31 -51.22 -33.32
N ILE A 88 -5.42 -50.29 -33.63
CA ILE A 88 -4.88 -50.01 -34.97
C ILE A 88 -3.70 -50.92 -35.25
N VAL A 89 -2.87 -51.18 -34.22
CA VAL A 89 -1.81 -52.18 -34.25
C VAL A 89 -2.40 -53.48 -33.74
N ASP A 90 -2.31 -54.55 -34.53
CA ASP A 90 -2.89 -55.86 -34.15
C ASP A 90 -2.13 -56.45 -32.95
N LEU A 91 -2.83 -56.49 -31.81
CA LEU A 91 -2.34 -57.05 -30.55
C LEU A 91 -3.03 -58.40 -30.18
N SER A 92 -3.82 -58.96 -31.10
CA SER A 92 -4.66 -60.14 -30.81
C SER A 92 -3.84 -61.34 -30.36
N ASN A 93 -2.65 -61.52 -30.90
CA ASN A 93 -1.75 -62.64 -30.59
C ASN A 93 -0.57 -62.25 -29.68
N SER A 94 -0.55 -61.02 -29.10
CA SER A 94 0.55 -60.54 -28.29
C SER A 94 0.12 -60.15 -26.87
N PRO A 95 0.18 -61.09 -25.90
CA PRO A 95 -0.07 -60.76 -24.49
C PRO A 95 0.86 -59.65 -23.96
N ALA A 96 2.10 -59.63 -24.42
CA ALA A 96 3.06 -58.58 -24.07
C ALA A 96 2.65 -57.20 -24.63
N GLY A 97 2.06 -57.16 -25.85
CA GLY A 97 1.54 -55.94 -26.44
C GLY A 97 0.35 -55.36 -25.65
N ARG A 98 -0.56 -56.23 -25.20
CA ARG A 98 -1.67 -55.80 -24.32
C ARG A 98 -1.20 -55.30 -22.98
N ALA A 99 -0.21 -55.95 -22.35
CA ALA A 99 0.40 -55.48 -21.09
C ALA A 99 1.10 -54.14 -21.29
N PHE A 100 1.83 -53.94 -22.40
CA PHE A 100 2.43 -52.65 -22.76
C PHE A 100 1.39 -51.55 -22.92
N THR A 101 0.29 -51.82 -23.65
CA THR A 101 -0.80 -50.85 -23.81
C THR A 101 -1.42 -50.44 -22.48
N MET A 102 -1.67 -51.41 -21.57
CA MET A 102 -2.16 -51.10 -20.23
C MET A 102 -1.18 -50.20 -19.46
N ALA A 103 0.10 -50.52 -19.46
CA ALA A 103 1.11 -49.72 -18.78
C ALA A 103 1.20 -48.28 -19.35
N LEU A 104 1.16 -48.16 -20.69
CA LEU A 104 1.15 -46.86 -21.38
C LEU A 104 -0.09 -46.04 -21.04
N ALA A 105 -1.28 -46.69 -21.01
CA ALA A 105 -2.54 -46.03 -20.62
C ALA A 105 -2.48 -45.49 -19.17
N PHE A 106 -2.03 -46.34 -18.23
CA PHE A 106 -1.85 -45.87 -16.83
C PHE A 106 -0.86 -44.71 -16.70
N ALA A 107 0.28 -44.77 -17.41
CA ALA A 107 1.26 -43.68 -17.43
C ALA A 107 0.66 -42.39 -18.02
N GLY A 108 -0.14 -42.52 -19.09
CA GLY A 108 -0.85 -41.39 -19.71
C GLY A 108 -1.86 -40.74 -18.76
N ILE A 109 -2.68 -41.52 -18.10
CA ILE A 109 -3.69 -41.05 -17.12
C ILE A 109 -2.96 -40.35 -15.96
N ALA A 110 -1.90 -40.95 -15.41
CA ALA A 110 -1.14 -40.38 -14.31
C ALA A 110 -0.52 -39.03 -14.70
N ASN A 111 0.05 -38.91 -15.90
CA ASN A 111 0.61 -37.67 -16.40
C ASN A 111 -0.47 -36.61 -16.64
N MET A 112 -1.65 -36.96 -17.13
CA MET A 112 -2.77 -36.05 -17.30
C MET A 112 -3.26 -35.50 -15.94
N GLY A 113 -3.40 -36.39 -14.93
CA GLY A 113 -3.71 -35.99 -13.56
C GLY A 113 -2.66 -35.03 -12.98
N TYR A 114 -1.38 -35.28 -13.26
CA TYR A 114 -0.30 -34.38 -12.84
C TYR A 114 -0.39 -32.99 -13.51
N VAL A 115 -0.64 -32.93 -14.82
CA VAL A 115 -0.87 -31.66 -15.54
C VAL A 115 -2.05 -30.90 -14.93
N MET A 116 -3.19 -31.56 -14.71
CA MET A 116 -4.37 -30.95 -14.12
C MET A 116 -4.10 -30.45 -12.70
N SER A 117 -3.36 -31.19 -11.88
CA SER A 117 -2.97 -30.78 -10.54
C SER A 117 -2.09 -29.52 -10.55
N VAL A 118 -1.08 -29.46 -11.45
CA VAL A 118 -0.22 -28.30 -11.62
C VAL A 118 -1.01 -27.07 -12.09
N MET A 119 -1.92 -27.24 -13.05
CA MET A 119 -2.79 -26.16 -13.54
C MET A 119 -3.73 -25.65 -12.44
N THR A 120 -4.35 -26.55 -11.68
CA THR A 120 -5.24 -26.19 -10.57
C THR A 120 -4.48 -25.46 -9.47
N ALA A 121 -3.31 -25.95 -9.08
CA ALA A 121 -2.45 -25.29 -8.11
C ALA A 121 -2.05 -23.88 -8.58
N PHE A 122 -1.76 -23.71 -9.87
CA PHE A 122 -1.42 -22.42 -10.46
C PHE A 122 -2.59 -21.40 -10.42
N ILE A 123 -3.81 -21.88 -10.66
CA ILE A 123 -5.02 -21.05 -10.60
C ILE A 123 -5.35 -20.66 -9.15
N ILE A 124 -5.27 -21.63 -8.22
CA ILE A 124 -5.60 -21.41 -6.80
C ILE A 124 -4.55 -20.56 -6.09
N ALA A 125 -3.26 -20.74 -6.39
CA ALA A 125 -2.17 -19.99 -5.76
C ALA A 125 -2.29 -18.47 -5.98
N GLY A 126 -3.06 -18.02 -6.98
CA GLY A 126 -3.27 -16.58 -7.24
C GLY A 126 -1.98 -15.81 -7.56
N ASP A 127 -0.86 -16.53 -7.75
CA ASP A 127 0.49 -15.98 -7.93
C ASP A 127 0.56 -14.94 -9.06
N LEU A 128 -0.25 -15.11 -10.09
CA LEU A 128 -0.36 -14.14 -11.18
C LEU A 128 -0.89 -12.80 -10.68
N ASN A 129 -1.95 -12.83 -9.87
CA ASN A 129 -2.63 -11.62 -9.44
C ASN A 129 -1.78 -10.80 -8.46
N THR A 130 -1.01 -11.47 -7.58
CA THR A 130 -0.12 -10.83 -6.61
C THR A 130 1.11 -10.20 -7.27
N GLN A 131 1.75 -10.88 -8.22
CA GLN A 131 2.89 -10.36 -8.98
C GLN A 131 2.49 -9.18 -9.88
N PHE A 132 1.34 -9.27 -10.55
CA PHE A 132 0.78 -8.18 -11.35
C PHE A 132 0.45 -6.96 -10.48
N ARG A 133 -0.16 -7.19 -9.31
CA ARG A 133 -0.52 -6.14 -8.35
C ARG A 133 0.74 -5.46 -7.81
N ARG A 134 1.75 -6.23 -7.37
CA ARG A 134 3.02 -5.71 -6.85
C ARG A 134 3.74 -4.82 -7.86
N ARG A 135 3.88 -5.28 -9.11
CA ARG A 135 4.55 -4.50 -10.16
C ARG A 135 3.79 -3.23 -10.53
N ARG A 136 2.45 -3.31 -10.61
CA ARG A 136 1.60 -2.13 -10.86
C ARG A 136 1.75 -1.09 -9.75
N MET A 137 1.84 -1.53 -8.50
CA MET A 137 2.11 -0.65 -7.37
C MET A 137 3.49 -0.02 -7.41
N MET A 138 4.55 -0.78 -7.73
CA MET A 138 5.89 -0.22 -7.88
C MET A 138 5.93 0.92 -8.91
N ILE A 139 5.29 0.73 -10.08
CA ILE A 139 5.19 1.79 -11.09
C ILE A 139 4.40 2.99 -10.56
N GLN A 140 3.31 2.76 -9.85
CA GLN A 140 2.50 3.82 -9.25
C GLN A 140 3.31 4.61 -8.22
N ILE A 141 4.11 3.94 -7.38
CA ILE A 141 4.96 4.58 -6.36
C ILE A 141 6.08 5.39 -7.01
N GLU A 142 6.73 4.88 -8.07
CA GLU A 142 7.77 5.61 -8.81
C GLU A 142 7.28 6.94 -9.39
N GLU A 143 6.01 7.02 -9.77
CA GLU A 143 5.37 8.22 -10.32
C GLU A 143 4.86 9.19 -9.25
N MET A 144 4.82 8.78 -7.98
CA MET A 144 4.38 9.65 -6.88
C MET A 144 5.44 10.68 -6.53
N GLU A 145 4.98 11.92 -6.30
CA GLU A 145 5.79 13.03 -5.79
C GLU A 145 5.02 13.75 -4.69
N GLY A 146 5.73 14.20 -3.65
CA GLY A 146 5.11 14.88 -2.51
C GLY A 146 4.14 14.02 -1.70
N HIS A 147 4.22 12.70 -1.85
CA HIS A 147 3.39 11.75 -1.11
C HIS A 147 3.93 11.50 0.30
N PHE A 148 3.13 10.85 1.12
CA PHE A 148 3.53 10.42 2.45
C PHE A 148 3.85 8.92 2.47
N ILE A 149 4.78 8.52 3.34
CA ILE A 149 5.08 7.11 3.60
C ILE A 149 4.54 6.77 4.98
N LEU A 150 3.66 5.79 5.06
CA LEU A 150 3.06 5.31 6.30
C LEU A 150 3.67 3.95 6.67
N CYS A 151 4.53 3.96 7.67
CA CYS A 151 5.21 2.77 8.17
C CYS A 151 4.42 2.15 9.33
N GLY A 152 3.78 1.02 9.03
CA GLY A 152 2.87 0.31 9.95
C GLY A 152 1.39 0.67 9.73
N ILE A 153 0.56 -0.37 9.53
CA ILE A 153 -0.90 -0.24 9.35
C ILE A 153 -1.68 -0.89 10.52
N GLY A 154 -1.07 -0.95 11.69
CA GLY A 154 -1.73 -1.35 12.92
C GLY A 154 -2.80 -0.34 13.36
N ARG A 155 -3.22 -0.39 14.63
CA ARG A 155 -4.30 0.46 15.18
C ARG A 155 -4.08 1.96 14.93
N VAL A 156 -2.88 2.46 15.18
CA VAL A 156 -2.56 3.89 14.98
C VAL A 156 -2.45 4.20 13.49
N GLY A 157 -1.71 3.37 12.74
CA GLY A 157 -1.52 3.57 11.30
C GLY A 157 -2.82 3.57 10.51
N THR A 158 -3.78 2.72 10.87
CA THR A 158 -5.11 2.72 10.24
C THR A 158 -5.84 4.05 10.42
N ASN A 159 -5.73 4.69 11.60
CA ASN A 159 -6.33 6.00 11.83
C ASN A 159 -5.62 7.09 11.02
N VAL A 160 -4.27 7.04 10.95
CA VAL A 160 -3.49 7.97 10.11
C VAL A 160 -3.86 7.80 8.64
N ALA A 161 -3.95 6.57 8.16
CA ALA A 161 -4.35 6.28 6.79
C ALA A 161 -5.77 6.79 6.47
N HIS A 162 -6.71 6.64 7.40
CA HIS A 162 -8.06 7.16 7.26
C HIS A 162 -8.08 8.68 7.09
N GLU A 163 -7.30 9.39 7.89
CA GLU A 163 -7.17 10.85 7.80
C GLU A 163 -6.54 11.29 6.47
N LEU A 164 -5.50 10.58 6.00
CA LEU A 164 -4.88 10.84 4.70
C LEU A 164 -5.86 10.63 3.53
N ILE A 165 -6.75 9.64 3.64
CA ILE A 165 -7.80 9.39 2.65
C ILE A 165 -8.84 10.53 2.63
N ILE A 166 -9.35 10.92 3.79
CA ILE A 166 -10.36 11.99 3.91
C ILE A 166 -9.80 13.32 3.41
N THR A 167 -8.55 13.61 3.71
CA THR A 167 -7.88 14.83 3.29
C THR A 167 -7.30 14.74 1.87
N ASN A 168 -7.56 13.63 1.16
CA ASN A 168 -7.11 13.37 -0.21
C ASN A 168 -5.59 13.55 -0.39
N ARG A 169 -4.79 13.08 0.58
CA ARG A 169 -3.33 13.11 0.53
C ARG A 169 -2.80 11.79 -0.03
N PRO A 170 -1.94 11.82 -1.07
CA PRO A 170 -1.34 10.62 -1.62
C PRO A 170 -0.38 9.99 -0.60
N PHE A 171 -0.44 8.66 -0.43
CA PHE A 171 0.47 7.95 0.47
C PHE A 171 0.72 6.50 0.04
N VAL A 172 1.80 5.95 0.56
CA VAL A 172 2.21 4.55 0.40
C VAL A 172 2.29 3.91 1.78
N VAL A 173 1.70 2.74 1.95
CA VAL A 173 1.79 1.94 3.18
C VAL A 173 2.98 0.98 3.08
N VAL A 174 3.77 0.87 4.14
CA VAL A 174 4.81 -0.17 4.30
C VAL A 174 4.46 -0.99 5.54
N GLU A 175 4.22 -2.31 5.35
CA GLU A 175 3.76 -3.21 6.41
C GLU A 175 4.35 -4.60 6.24
N PRO A 176 4.96 -5.20 7.28
CA PRO A 176 5.53 -6.55 7.21
C PRO A 176 4.49 -7.67 7.31
N GLU A 177 3.30 -7.44 7.87
CA GLU A 177 2.29 -8.46 8.03
C GLU A 177 1.26 -8.47 6.90
N GLN A 178 1.31 -9.48 6.03
CA GLN A 178 0.38 -9.62 4.90
C GLN A 178 -1.08 -9.61 5.35
N LYS A 179 -1.40 -10.22 6.50
CA LYS A 179 -2.75 -10.26 7.05
C LYS A 179 -3.32 -8.87 7.35
N GLN A 180 -2.47 -7.94 7.84
CA GLN A 180 -2.89 -6.55 8.08
C GLN A 180 -3.11 -5.80 6.77
N ILE A 181 -2.26 -6.05 5.77
CA ILE A 181 -2.42 -5.48 4.43
C ILE A 181 -3.75 -5.94 3.82
N ASP A 182 -4.04 -7.24 3.86
CA ASP A 182 -5.26 -7.81 3.27
C ASP A 182 -6.52 -7.23 3.93
N ALA A 183 -6.57 -7.20 5.27
CA ALA A 183 -7.68 -6.63 6.03
C ALA A 183 -7.87 -5.12 5.72
N TYR A 184 -6.78 -4.40 5.47
CA TYR A 184 -6.85 -2.99 5.12
C TYR A 184 -7.35 -2.78 3.68
N LEU A 185 -6.89 -3.60 2.73
CA LEU A 185 -7.29 -3.54 1.33
C LEU A 185 -8.75 -3.94 1.07
N GLU A 186 -9.32 -4.81 1.92
CA GLU A 186 -10.76 -5.10 1.90
C GLU A 186 -11.59 -3.83 2.16
N LYS A 187 -11.12 -2.98 3.05
CA LYS A 187 -11.81 -1.75 3.42
C LYS A 187 -11.50 -0.58 2.46
N TYR A 188 -10.26 -0.51 1.97
CA TYR A 188 -9.77 0.57 1.13
C TYR A 188 -9.05 0.02 -0.11
N PRO A 189 -9.78 -0.48 -1.11
CA PRO A 189 -9.18 -1.03 -2.32
C PRO A 189 -8.46 0.06 -3.14
N GLY A 190 -7.29 -0.27 -3.67
CA GLY A 190 -6.55 0.60 -4.59
C GLY A 190 -5.47 1.48 -3.96
N ILE A 191 -5.23 1.39 -2.64
CA ILE A 191 -4.13 2.09 -1.98
C ILE A 191 -2.79 1.42 -2.32
N ALA A 192 -1.78 2.24 -2.56
CA ALA A 192 -0.42 1.76 -2.79
C ALA A 192 0.18 1.20 -1.50
N TYR A 193 0.77 0.01 -1.56
CA TYR A 193 1.43 -0.62 -0.43
C TYR A 193 2.68 -1.40 -0.83
N LEU A 194 3.56 -1.57 0.14
CA LEU A 194 4.72 -2.46 0.06
C LEU A 194 4.68 -3.44 1.22
N HIS A 195 4.88 -4.71 0.92
CA HIS A 195 4.99 -5.77 1.92
C HIS A 195 6.46 -5.90 2.33
N GLY A 196 6.81 -5.48 3.53
CA GLY A 196 8.17 -5.54 4.07
C GLY A 196 8.34 -4.69 5.34
N ASP A 197 9.52 -4.77 5.93
CA ASP A 197 9.88 -4.03 7.14
C ASP A 197 10.39 -2.63 6.77
N ALA A 198 9.69 -1.59 7.21
CA ALA A 198 10.06 -0.20 6.95
C ALA A 198 11.38 0.23 7.62
N SER A 199 11.93 -0.55 8.54
CA SER A 199 13.26 -0.31 9.12
C SER A 199 14.40 -0.65 8.16
N GLU A 200 14.13 -1.35 7.05
CA GLU A 200 15.08 -1.64 6.00
C GLU A 200 15.16 -0.47 5.02
N ASP A 201 16.38 0.00 4.71
CA ASP A 201 16.62 1.13 3.81
C ASP A 201 15.98 0.93 2.43
N ASP A 202 16.09 -0.29 1.88
CA ASP A 202 15.55 -0.65 0.57
C ASP A 202 14.03 -0.49 0.51
N MET A 203 13.33 -0.71 1.62
CA MET A 203 11.87 -0.54 1.68
C MET A 203 11.46 0.92 1.63
N LEU A 204 12.17 1.82 2.32
CA LEU A 204 11.93 3.26 2.23
C LEU A 204 12.33 3.82 0.85
N ILE A 205 13.39 3.29 0.25
CA ILE A 205 13.78 3.65 -1.13
C ILE A 205 12.70 3.20 -2.11
N ALA A 206 12.20 1.97 -2.00
CA ALA A 206 11.10 1.46 -2.82
C ALA A 206 9.79 2.23 -2.60
N ALA A 207 9.56 2.76 -1.39
CA ALA A 207 8.43 3.63 -1.07
C ALA A 207 8.59 5.06 -1.60
N GLY A 208 9.70 5.40 -2.26
CA GLY A 208 9.92 6.70 -2.88
C GLY A 208 10.33 7.80 -1.90
N ILE A 209 11.05 7.48 -0.82
CA ILE A 209 11.45 8.42 0.24
C ILE A 209 12.11 9.69 -0.30
N ARG A 210 12.89 9.60 -1.37
CA ARG A 210 13.61 10.75 -1.95
C ARG A 210 12.69 11.84 -2.50
N LYS A 211 11.43 11.49 -2.83
CA LYS A 211 10.40 12.38 -3.38
C LYS A 211 9.24 12.58 -2.39
N ALA A 212 9.27 11.92 -1.24
CA ALA A 212 8.21 11.99 -0.24
C ALA A 212 8.22 13.33 0.49
N ALA A 213 7.03 13.86 0.79
CA ALA A 213 6.84 15.04 1.64
C ALA A 213 7.05 14.72 3.11
N GLY A 214 6.78 13.48 3.53
CA GLY A 214 6.96 13.08 4.93
C GLY A 214 6.77 11.58 5.18
N VAL A 215 7.16 11.17 6.39
CA VAL A 215 7.10 9.79 6.86
C VAL A 215 6.39 9.73 8.19
N PHE A 216 5.45 8.81 8.33
CA PHE A 216 4.82 8.44 9.59
C PHE A 216 5.42 7.11 10.08
N ALA A 217 6.30 7.19 11.07
CA ALA A 217 6.87 6.02 11.74
C ALA A 217 5.95 5.61 12.90
N VAL A 218 4.94 4.78 12.62
CA VAL A 218 3.86 4.46 13.57
C VAL A 218 3.67 2.96 13.78
N THR A 219 4.76 2.22 13.70
CA THR A 219 4.79 0.78 14.02
C THR A 219 4.49 0.54 15.51
N GLY A 220 4.30 -0.73 15.89
CA GLY A 220 4.11 -1.12 17.28
C GLY A 220 5.37 -1.09 18.16
N ASP A 221 6.55 -0.84 17.59
CA ASP A 221 7.85 -0.94 18.26
C ASP A 221 8.64 0.38 18.15
N ASP A 222 9.02 0.94 19.30
CA ASP A 222 9.72 2.21 19.39
C ASP A 222 11.14 2.16 18.78
N SER A 223 11.80 1.01 18.87
CA SER A 223 13.13 0.82 18.28
C SER A 223 13.05 0.84 16.76
N ARG A 224 12.04 0.19 16.17
CA ARG A 224 11.76 0.26 14.74
C ARG A 224 11.43 1.69 14.31
N ASN A 225 10.55 2.39 15.05
CA ASN A 225 10.20 3.78 14.76
C ASN A 225 11.43 4.71 14.80
N LEU A 226 12.38 4.45 15.71
CA LEU A 226 13.63 5.18 15.78
C LEU A 226 14.51 4.91 14.55
N VAL A 227 14.67 3.65 14.14
CA VAL A 227 15.44 3.28 12.94
C VAL A 227 14.80 3.89 11.69
N ILE A 228 13.48 3.75 11.51
CA ILE A 228 12.74 4.35 10.40
C ILE A 228 12.97 5.86 10.34
N THR A 229 12.93 6.54 11.49
CA THR A 229 13.16 7.99 11.58
C THR A 229 14.57 8.35 11.13
N LEU A 230 15.58 7.63 11.64
CA LEU A 230 16.99 7.82 11.29
C LEU A 230 17.20 7.62 9.78
N THR A 231 16.78 6.49 9.24
CA THR A 231 16.92 6.15 7.82
C THR A 231 16.19 7.16 6.92
N ALA A 232 14.96 7.54 7.29
CA ALA A 232 14.20 8.53 6.54
C ALA A 232 14.94 9.89 6.46
N LYS A 233 15.49 10.36 7.58
CA LYS A 233 16.26 11.61 7.62
C LYS A 233 17.61 11.52 6.90
N GLN A 234 18.24 10.35 6.90
CA GLN A 234 19.47 10.13 6.12
C GLN A 234 19.21 10.13 4.60
N LEU A 235 18.13 9.49 4.16
CA LEU A 235 17.78 9.38 2.75
C LEU A 235 17.14 10.65 2.18
N ASN A 236 16.36 11.37 2.99
CA ASN A 236 15.72 12.64 2.65
C ASN A 236 15.62 13.56 3.86
N PRO A 237 16.64 14.43 4.11
CA PRO A 237 16.62 15.37 5.24
C PRO A 237 15.45 16.35 5.21
N ALA A 238 14.89 16.64 4.02
CA ALA A 238 13.76 17.57 3.86
C ALA A 238 12.41 16.93 4.20
N ALA A 239 12.30 15.61 4.19
CA ALA A 239 11.06 14.92 4.55
C ALA A 239 10.72 15.16 6.01
N ARG A 240 9.47 15.57 6.28
CA ARG A 240 8.98 15.70 7.65
C ARG A 240 8.70 14.32 8.24
N VAL A 241 9.28 14.01 9.39
CA VAL A 241 9.12 12.72 10.07
C VAL A 241 8.33 12.89 11.35
N VAL A 242 7.19 12.20 11.42
CA VAL A 242 6.36 12.09 12.63
C VAL A 242 6.50 10.67 13.17
N ALA A 243 7.04 10.55 14.39
CA ALA A 243 7.27 9.26 15.02
C ALA A 243 6.29 9.00 16.17
N ARG A 244 5.75 7.78 16.20
CA ARG A 244 5.04 7.28 17.38
C ARG A 244 6.06 6.87 18.43
N CYS A 245 5.79 7.22 19.67
CA CYS A 245 6.56 6.80 20.84
C CYS A 245 5.61 6.17 21.87
N HIS A 246 5.88 4.95 22.28
CA HIS A 246 5.15 4.27 23.35
C HIS A 246 5.76 4.61 24.71
N GLU A 247 7.09 4.47 24.81
CA GLU A 247 7.83 4.76 26.03
C GLU A 247 8.47 6.15 26.00
N ILE A 248 8.23 6.97 27.00
CA ILE A 248 8.76 8.34 27.13
C ILE A 248 10.29 8.38 26.98
N ASN A 249 10.99 7.33 27.40
CA ASN A 249 12.45 7.23 27.30
C ASN A 249 13.00 7.30 25.87
N TYR A 250 12.18 7.00 24.86
CA TYR A 250 12.57 7.10 23.45
C TYR A 250 12.41 8.48 22.86
N THR A 251 11.66 9.39 23.51
CA THR A 251 11.36 10.73 22.99
C THR A 251 12.66 11.51 22.70
N GLU A 252 13.59 11.56 23.65
CA GLU A 252 14.86 12.26 23.47
C GLU A 252 15.74 11.61 22.38
N LYS A 253 15.70 10.30 22.26
CA LYS A 253 16.43 9.58 21.21
C LYS A 253 15.83 9.88 19.83
N MET A 254 14.50 9.85 19.70
CA MET A 254 13.80 10.16 18.46
C MET A 254 14.05 11.61 18.01
N LYS A 255 14.08 12.57 18.93
CA LYS A 255 14.49 13.96 18.63
C LYS A 255 15.91 14.03 18.08
N LYS A 256 16.87 13.34 18.74
CA LYS A 256 18.28 13.34 18.33
C LYS A 256 18.50 12.75 16.94
N VAL A 257 17.71 11.77 16.52
CA VAL A 257 17.79 11.21 15.17
C VAL A 257 16.97 12.00 14.13
N GLY A 258 16.34 13.12 14.54
CA GLY A 258 15.75 14.07 13.63
C GLY A 258 14.23 13.97 13.46
N ALA A 259 13.50 13.34 14.39
CA ALA A 259 12.03 13.38 14.34
C ALA A 259 11.55 14.84 14.49
N ASP A 260 10.73 15.31 13.53
CA ASP A 260 10.14 16.65 13.56
C ASP A 260 8.99 16.77 14.56
N ALA A 261 8.28 15.67 14.78
CA ALA A 261 7.25 15.56 15.82
C ALA A 261 7.22 14.14 16.40
N ILE A 262 6.94 14.06 17.68
CA ILE A 262 6.82 12.79 18.39
C ILE A 262 5.46 12.77 19.08
N VAL A 263 4.70 11.72 18.85
CA VAL A 263 3.37 11.54 19.42
C VAL A 263 3.34 10.25 20.22
N SER A 264 2.90 10.33 21.48
CA SER A 264 2.60 9.17 22.31
C SER A 264 1.08 9.04 22.45
N PRO A 265 0.43 8.17 21.67
CA PRO A 265 -1.02 7.99 21.70
C PRO A 265 -1.52 7.52 23.07
N ASP A 266 -0.75 6.66 23.74
CA ASP A 266 -1.13 6.10 25.04
C ASP A 266 -1.09 7.17 26.13
N PHE A 267 -0.07 8.00 26.16
CA PHE A 267 0.02 9.15 27.09
C PHE A 267 -1.10 10.16 26.79
N THR A 268 -1.24 10.55 25.52
CA THR A 268 -2.26 11.52 25.09
C THR A 268 -3.66 10.99 25.36
N GLY A 269 -3.91 9.72 25.07
CA GLY A 269 -5.17 9.03 25.35
C GLY A 269 -5.48 8.97 26.83
N GLY A 270 -4.50 8.60 27.65
CA GLY A 270 -4.65 8.56 29.11
C GLY A 270 -4.95 9.94 29.70
N MET A 271 -4.22 10.97 29.29
CA MET A 271 -4.49 12.35 29.68
C MET A 271 -5.88 12.81 29.25
N ARG A 272 -6.32 12.39 28.06
CA ARG A 272 -7.67 12.72 27.56
C ARG A 272 -8.77 12.06 28.38
N ILE A 273 -8.62 10.78 28.71
CA ILE A 273 -9.57 10.04 29.55
C ILE A 273 -9.66 10.70 30.94
N ALA A 274 -8.52 10.99 31.58
CA ALA A 274 -8.50 11.68 32.88
C ALA A 274 -9.15 13.06 32.80
N SER A 275 -8.81 13.85 31.76
CA SER A 275 -9.40 15.18 31.58
C SER A 275 -10.89 15.14 31.32
N SER A 276 -11.39 14.12 30.62
CA SER A 276 -12.84 13.95 30.39
C SER A 276 -13.61 13.71 31.67
N MET A 277 -12.99 13.08 32.68
CA MET A 277 -13.60 12.91 34.00
C MET A 277 -13.49 14.16 34.88
N ILE A 278 -12.31 14.81 34.87
CA ILE A 278 -11.98 15.91 35.78
C ILE A 278 -12.55 17.26 35.27
N ARG A 279 -12.52 17.44 33.94
CA ARG A 279 -12.86 18.72 33.26
C ARG A 279 -13.73 18.50 32.02
N PRO A 280 -14.92 17.90 32.14
CA PRO A 280 -15.75 17.47 30.99
C PRO A 280 -16.10 18.62 30.05
N GLN A 281 -16.40 19.81 30.58
CA GLN A 281 -16.75 20.96 29.76
C GLN A 281 -15.58 21.47 28.92
N VAL A 282 -14.36 21.47 29.49
CA VAL A 282 -13.15 21.86 28.74
C VAL A 282 -12.85 20.89 27.61
N VAL A 283 -13.02 19.60 27.88
CA VAL A 283 -12.80 18.55 26.87
C VAL A 283 -13.83 18.66 25.75
N SER A 284 -15.13 18.84 26.11
CA SER A 284 -16.19 19.01 25.12
C SER A 284 -15.97 20.25 24.25
N PHE A 285 -15.57 21.37 24.86
CA PHE A 285 -15.22 22.59 24.13
C PHE A 285 -14.07 22.41 23.16
N LEU A 286 -12.96 21.75 23.57
CA LEU A 286 -11.83 21.47 22.70
C LEU A 286 -12.21 20.49 21.57
N ASP A 287 -13.02 19.47 21.84
CA ASP A 287 -13.52 18.56 20.82
C ASP A 287 -14.37 19.26 19.78
N GLU A 288 -15.19 20.18 20.21
CA GLU A 288 -16.01 20.97 19.33
C GLU A 288 -15.19 21.86 18.42
N MET A 289 -14.10 22.43 18.93
CA MET A 289 -13.17 23.27 18.17
C MET A 289 -12.31 22.50 17.16
N LEU A 290 -12.03 21.23 17.44
CA LEU A 290 -11.20 20.38 16.55
C LEU A 290 -12.02 19.67 15.47
N ARG A 291 -13.36 19.66 15.55
CA ARG A 291 -14.23 19.03 14.54
C ARG A 291 -14.33 19.89 13.29
N THR A 292 -14.14 19.26 12.15
CA THR A 292 -14.12 19.89 10.82
C THR A 292 -15.46 20.55 10.42
N ASP A 293 -16.56 20.11 11.03
CA ASP A 293 -17.93 20.56 10.67
C ASP A 293 -18.45 21.74 11.49
N ASN A 294 -17.65 22.26 12.44
CA ASN A 294 -18.10 23.33 13.33
C ASN A 294 -17.79 24.74 12.81
N ARG A 295 -18.70 25.65 13.10
CA ARG A 295 -18.60 27.07 12.76
C ARG A 295 -17.43 27.79 13.43
N LEU A 296 -16.93 27.29 14.58
CA LEU A 296 -15.81 27.87 15.34
C LEU A 296 -14.60 26.94 15.25
N ARG A 297 -13.44 27.45 14.87
CA ARG A 297 -12.18 26.71 14.76
C ARG A 297 -11.01 27.47 15.37
N VAL A 298 -10.02 26.72 15.85
CA VAL A 298 -8.71 27.27 16.14
C VAL A 298 -7.91 27.33 14.84
N GLU A 299 -7.49 28.52 14.47
CA GLU A 299 -6.77 28.78 13.23
C GLU A 299 -5.45 29.51 13.50
N GLU A 300 -4.48 29.32 12.61
CA GLU A 300 -3.22 30.05 12.63
C GLU A 300 -3.24 31.13 11.55
N VAL A 301 -2.91 32.37 11.91
CA VAL A 301 -2.81 33.49 10.97
C VAL A 301 -1.42 34.09 11.07
N HIS A 302 -0.68 34.09 9.96
CA HIS A 302 0.66 34.64 9.90
C HIS A 302 0.62 36.16 9.68
N VAL A 303 1.46 36.87 10.44
CA VAL A 303 1.58 38.32 10.30
C VAL A 303 2.52 38.64 9.11
N SER A 304 1.98 39.36 8.12
CA SER A 304 2.74 39.81 6.96
C SER A 304 3.74 40.92 7.32
N ALA A 305 4.70 41.15 6.44
CA ALA A 305 5.69 42.21 6.62
C ALA A 305 5.08 43.64 6.68
N THR A 306 3.90 43.80 6.04
CA THR A 306 3.15 45.08 6.00
C THR A 306 2.62 45.50 7.37
N HIS A 307 2.33 44.53 8.24
CA HIS A 307 1.78 44.76 9.57
C HIS A 307 2.84 44.63 10.69
N ALA A 308 4.11 44.42 10.33
CA ALA A 308 5.22 44.46 11.29
C ALA A 308 5.37 45.88 11.85
N GLY A 309 5.47 45.97 13.18
CA GLY A 309 5.53 47.25 13.88
C GLY A 309 4.17 47.82 14.32
N THR A 310 3.05 47.22 13.91
CA THR A 310 1.69 47.64 14.31
C THR A 310 1.32 47.07 15.66
N LYS A 311 0.64 47.82 16.51
CA LYS A 311 0.11 47.32 17.78
C LYS A 311 -1.19 46.53 17.51
N ILE A 312 -1.40 45.45 18.28
CA ILE A 312 -2.61 44.66 18.21
C ILE A 312 -3.87 45.51 18.42
N GLY A 313 -3.80 46.49 19.31
CA GLY A 313 -4.93 47.40 19.60
C GLY A 313 -5.31 48.29 18.40
N ASP A 314 -4.37 48.62 17.51
CA ASP A 314 -4.58 49.48 16.34
C ASP A 314 -5.27 48.71 15.20
N LEU A 315 -5.18 47.40 15.17
CA LEU A 315 -5.76 46.54 14.13
C LEU A 315 -7.21 46.19 14.35
N SER A 316 -7.85 46.74 15.39
CA SER A 316 -9.26 46.48 15.72
C SER A 316 -9.64 44.98 15.74
N LEU A 317 -8.70 44.14 16.24
CA LEU A 317 -8.85 42.66 16.27
C LEU A 317 -9.87 42.17 17.29
N ARG A 318 -10.98 42.89 17.44
CA ARG A 318 -12.14 42.50 18.26
C ARG A 318 -13.36 42.33 17.36
N SER A 319 -13.86 41.11 17.27
CA SER A 319 -15.03 40.77 16.49
C SER A 319 -15.87 39.74 17.28
N HIS A 320 -17.15 39.63 16.95
CA HIS A 320 -17.97 38.51 17.41
C HIS A 320 -17.62 37.21 16.70
N ASP A 321 -16.91 37.29 15.54
CA ASP A 321 -16.61 36.18 14.69
C ASP A 321 -15.19 35.60 14.90
N TYR A 322 -14.38 36.26 15.69
CA TYR A 322 -13.04 35.77 16.09
C TYR A 322 -12.52 36.39 17.38
N VAL A 323 -11.67 35.62 18.05
CA VAL A 323 -10.93 36.07 19.23
C VAL A 323 -9.46 35.63 19.12
N VAL A 324 -8.54 36.56 19.38
CA VAL A 324 -7.11 36.25 19.44
C VAL A 324 -6.80 35.64 20.80
N ILE A 325 -6.33 34.40 20.81
CA ILE A 325 -5.99 33.67 22.04
C ILE A 325 -4.53 33.89 22.41
N ALA A 326 -3.63 33.80 21.43
CA ALA A 326 -2.21 33.87 21.66
C ALA A 326 -1.44 34.41 20.45
N VAL A 327 -0.24 34.90 20.68
CA VAL A 327 0.77 35.21 19.68
C VAL A 327 1.98 34.32 19.92
N ARG A 328 2.46 33.67 18.87
CA ARG A 328 3.72 32.96 18.87
C ARG A 328 4.82 33.87 18.32
N ASP A 329 5.85 34.12 19.14
CA ASP A 329 7.05 34.88 18.79
C ASP A 329 8.26 33.95 18.89
N GLY A 330 8.68 33.37 17.76
CA GLY A 330 9.67 32.30 17.73
C GLY A 330 9.18 31.04 18.49
N GLU A 331 9.86 30.67 19.56
CA GLU A 331 9.49 29.52 20.41
C GLU A 331 8.61 29.92 21.61
N HIS A 332 8.32 31.19 21.81
CA HIS A 332 7.60 31.70 22.98
C HIS A 332 6.12 31.96 22.66
N TRP A 333 5.24 31.52 23.56
CA TRP A 333 3.83 31.80 23.52
C TRP A 333 3.47 32.96 24.44
N ARG A 334 2.73 33.94 23.92
CA ARG A 334 2.16 35.02 24.72
C ARG A 334 0.62 34.91 24.60
N PHE A 335 0.01 34.45 25.68
CA PHE A 335 -1.44 34.32 25.78
C PHE A 335 -2.08 35.67 26.08
N ASN A 336 -3.31 35.89 25.55
CA ASN A 336 -4.08 37.11 25.72
C ASN A 336 -3.22 38.37 25.55
N PRO A 337 -2.65 38.61 24.36
CA PRO A 337 -1.74 39.71 24.13
C PRO A 337 -2.41 41.06 24.41
N GLU A 338 -1.76 41.94 25.14
CA GLU A 338 -2.23 43.28 25.45
C GLU A 338 -2.34 44.13 24.18
N SER A 339 -3.24 45.14 24.19
CA SER A 339 -3.44 46.06 23.06
C SER A 339 -2.16 46.78 22.64
N GLN A 340 -1.20 46.92 23.54
CA GLN A 340 0.12 47.55 23.28
C GLN A 340 1.14 46.58 22.67
N PHE A 341 0.82 45.31 22.53
CA PHE A 341 1.75 44.33 21.94
C PHE A 341 2.00 44.68 20.48
N VAL A 342 3.28 44.83 20.13
CA VAL A 342 3.74 45.17 18.78
C VAL A 342 3.97 43.87 17.98
N LEU A 343 3.25 43.69 16.90
CA LEU A 343 3.41 42.57 15.99
C LEU A 343 4.73 42.66 15.22
N ARG A 344 5.39 41.55 15.02
CA ARG A 344 6.63 41.44 14.25
C ARG A 344 6.41 40.52 13.03
N HIS A 345 7.17 40.72 12.00
CA HIS A 345 7.23 39.80 10.89
C HIS A 345 7.61 38.39 11.39
N GLY A 346 6.85 37.36 10.97
CA GLY A 346 7.06 35.99 11.42
C GLY A 346 6.30 35.62 12.69
N ASN A 347 5.60 36.56 13.34
CA ASN A 347 4.63 36.20 14.39
C ASN A 347 3.47 35.42 13.80
N THR A 348 2.99 34.44 14.57
CA THR A 348 1.79 33.67 14.24
C THR A 348 0.73 33.93 15.33
N LEU A 349 -0.41 34.44 14.91
CA LEU A 349 -1.58 34.59 15.79
C LEU A 349 -2.34 33.27 15.82
N VAL A 350 -2.68 32.82 17.02
CA VAL A 350 -3.63 31.74 17.22
C VAL A 350 -4.97 32.36 17.61
N VAL A 351 -5.95 32.07 16.80
CA VAL A 351 -7.29 32.66 16.92
C VAL A 351 -8.35 31.57 16.97
N VAL A 352 -9.44 31.82 17.68
CA VAL A 352 -10.67 31.07 17.50
C VAL A 352 -11.54 31.91 16.59
N ALA A 353 -11.94 31.37 15.46
CA ALA A 353 -12.69 32.12 14.45
C ALA A 353 -13.77 31.27 13.78
N THR A 354 -14.83 31.95 13.34
CA THR A 354 -15.76 31.42 12.34
C THR A 354 -15.10 31.45 10.95
N PRO A 355 -15.61 30.73 9.93
CA PRO A 355 -15.11 30.81 8.56
C PRO A 355 -15.07 32.26 8.02
N GLU A 356 -16.10 33.05 8.36
CA GLU A 356 -16.21 34.46 7.99
C GLU A 356 -15.17 35.31 8.74
N GLY A 357 -15.00 35.05 10.03
CA GLY A 357 -13.98 35.70 10.87
C GLY A 357 -12.57 35.43 10.41
N ARG A 358 -12.29 34.19 9.95
CA ARG A 358 -11.00 33.82 9.35
C ARG A 358 -10.70 34.61 8.07
N GLN A 359 -11.69 34.71 7.16
CA GLN A 359 -11.52 35.47 5.94
C GLN A 359 -11.23 36.94 6.23
N SER A 360 -11.97 37.51 7.19
CA SER A 360 -11.77 38.90 7.61
C SER A 360 -10.38 39.12 8.20
N LEU A 361 -9.90 38.20 9.05
CA LEU A 361 -8.56 38.27 9.63
C LEU A 361 -7.47 38.09 8.59
N ALA A 362 -7.64 37.18 7.64
CA ALA A 362 -6.69 36.99 6.55
C ALA A 362 -6.57 38.27 5.70
N GLN A 363 -7.67 38.95 5.41
CA GLN A 363 -7.66 40.23 4.68
C GLN A 363 -7.02 41.36 5.47
N LEU A 364 -7.15 41.36 6.81
CA LEU A 364 -6.58 42.37 7.67
C LEU A 364 -5.06 42.21 7.89
N LEU A 365 -4.53 40.99 7.76
CA LEU A 365 -3.15 40.66 8.18
C LEU A 365 -2.25 40.18 7.02
N THR A 366 -2.81 39.95 5.84
CA THR A 366 -2.05 39.70 4.62
C THR A 366 -1.84 40.98 3.83
#